data_e4f4f01a3f7e32840e18688226b6aa7f
#
_entry.id   e4f4f01a3f7e32840e18688226b6aa7f
#
_cell.length_a   1.000
_cell.length_b   1.000
_cell.length_c   1.000
_cell.angle_alpha   90.00
_cell.angle_beta   90.00
_cell.angle_gamma   90.00
#
_symmetry.space_group_name_H-M   'P 1'
#
loop_
_entity.id
_entity.type
_entity.pdbx_description
1 polymer ?
#
loop_
_entity_poly.entity_id
_entity_poly.type
_entity_poly.pdbx_seq_one_letter_code
_entity_poly.pdbx_strand_id
1 'polypeptide(L)'
;MKGKVALHNLGCKVNAYETEAMQQMLEAAGYEIVPFEPGADIYVINTCTVTNIADRKSRQMLHKAKKMNPDAIVVAAGCYVQADTKKAEAILENYRSGQQKTTECVDINHTKEYEKLEIDRTEEHTRAYLKVQDGCNQFCTYCMIPYARGRIRSKKTEDVVGEVKRLAASGCQEVVLTGIHLSSYGKERPEEQENLLTLIQAVHEVDGIERIR
;
A
#
# COMPACT_ATOMS: atom_id res chain seq x y z
N MET A 1 -6.71 -22.46 -11.02
CA MET A 1 -5.81 -21.36 -10.68
C MET A 1 -5.83 -20.36 -11.82
N LYS A 2 -5.98 -19.05 -11.53
CA LYS A 2 -6.06 -17.99 -12.55
C LYS A 2 -4.70 -17.56 -13.12
N GLY A 3 -3.60 -17.93 -12.47
CA GLY A 3 -2.23 -17.59 -12.87
C GLY A 3 -1.33 -17.34 -11.66
N LYS A 4 -0.04 -17.15 -11.94
CA LYS A 4 0.99 -16.88 -10.91
C LYS A 4 1.27 -15.40 -10.81
N VAL A 5 1.24 -14.87 -9.58
CA VAL A 5 1.49 -13.45 -9.30
C VAL A 5 2.67 -13.31 -8.37
N ALA A 6 3.62 -12.47 -8.75
CA ALA A 6 4.74 -12.08 -7.91
C ALA A 6 4.60 -10.60 -7.51
N LEU A 7 4.65 -10.31 -6.22
CA LEU A 7 4.59 -8.95 -5.70
C LEU A 7 5.98 -8.47 -5.25
N HIS A 8 6.23 -7.18 -5.39
CA HIS A 8 7.45 -6.55 -4.88
C HIS A 8 7.13 -5.20 -4.23
N ASN A 9 7.55 -5.04 -2.99
CA ASN A 9 7.39 -3.81 -2.23
C ASN A 9 8.65 -2.96 -2.29
N LEU A 10 8.48 -1.69 -2.63
CA LEU A 10 9.53 -0.68 -2.57
C LEU A 10 9.03 0.46 -1.68
N GLY A 11 9.66 0.68 -0.53
CA GLY A 11 9.35 1.88 0.24
C GLY A 11 9.12 1.67 1.72
N CYS A 12 8.11 2.34 2.26
CA CYS A 12 7.86 2.46 3.70
C CYS A 12 6.88 1.40 4.21
N LYS A 13 6.59 1.47 5.52
CA LYS A 13 5.61 0.59 6.18
C LYS A 13 4.20 0.70 5.59
N VAL A 14 3.83 1.88 5.08
CA VAL A 14 2.55 2.08 4.37
C VAL A 14 2.50 1.23 3.09
N ASN A 15 3.57 1.27 2.27
CA ASN A 15 3.66 0.41 1.09
C ASN A 15 3.68 -1.08 1.46
N ALA A 16 4.33 -1.46 2.57
CA ALA A 16 4.34 -2.84 3.03
C ALA A 16 2.92 -3.35 3.32
N TYR A 17 2.15 -2.59 4.10
CA TYR A 17 0.74 -2.88 4.35
C TYR A 17 -0.08 -2.99 3.05
N GLU A 18 0.06 -2.01 2.15
CA GLU A 18 -0.67 -2.01 0.87
C GLU A 18 -0.32 -3.23 0.02
N THR A 19 0.96 -3.65 0.02
CA THR A 19 1.40 -4.85 -0.72
C THR A 19 0.82 -6.12 -0.12
N GLU A 20 0.79 -6.24 1.20
CA GLU A 20 0.20 -7.38 1.91
C GLU A 20 -1.31 -7.47 1.67
N ALA A 21 -2.02 -6.34 1.71
CA ALA A 21 -3.44 -6.29 1.38
C ALA A 21 -3.71 -6.70 -0.08
N MET A 22 -2.95 -6.18 -1.04
CA MET A 22 -3.06 -6.59 -2.44
C MET A 22 -2.79 -8.09 -2.62
N GLN A 23 -1.82 -8.65 -1.89
CA GLN A 23 -1.53 -10.08 -1.92
C GLN A 23 -2.74 -10.91 -1.47
N GLN A 24 -3.32 -10.58 -0.30
CA GLN A 24 -4.49 -11.30 0.21
C GLN A 24 -5.71 -11.18 -0.71
N MET A 25 -5.92 -10.03 -1.32
CA MET A 25 -6.96 -9.84 -2.35
C MET A 25 -6.75 -10.74 -3.58
N LEU A 26 -5.51 -10.87 -4.04
CA LEU A 26 -5.16 -11.72 -5.19
C LEU A 26 -5.32 -13.21 -4.86
N GLU A 27 -4.90 -13.65 -3.67
CA GLU A 27 -5.12 -15.01 -3.17
C GLU A 27 -6.61 -15.34 -3.08
N ALA A 28 -7.41 -14.43 -2.49
CA ALA A 28 -8.86 -14.59 -2.42
C ALA A 28 -9.52 -14.64 -3.82
N ALA A 29 -8.94 -13.95 -4.80
CA ALA A 29 -9.36 -14.03 -6.19
C ALA A 29 -8.91 -15.28 -6.93
N GLY A 30 -8.13 -16.18 -6.30
CA GLY A 30 -7.70 -17.48 -6.83
C GLY A 30 -6.40 -17.47 -7.64
N TYR A 31 -5.55 -16.45 -7.44
CA TYR A 31 -4.19 -16.42 -7.95
C TYR A 31 -3.22 -17.14 -7.01
N GLU A 32 -2.16 -17.72 -7.56
CA GLU A 32 -1.04 -18.31 -6.81
C GLU A 32 0.03 -17.23 -6.57
N ILE A 33 0.38 -16.96 -5.33
CA ILE A 33 1.46 -16.04 -5.00
C ILE A 33 2.80 -16.78 -5.05
N VAL A 34 3.74 -16.25 -5.82
CA VAL A 34 5.06 -16.82 -6.03
C VAL A 34 6.17 -15.81 -5.73
N PRO A 35 7.41 -16.25 -5.45
CA PRO A 35 8.55 -15.35 -5.29
C PRO A 35 8.75 -14.43 -6.50
N PHE A 36 9.33 -13.25 -6.27
CA PHE A 36 9.62 -12.28 -7.33
C PHE A 36 10.83 -12.71 -8.18
N GLU A 37 10.62 -13.75 -8.97
CA GLU A 37 11.58 -14.46 -9.81
C GLU A 37 10.98 -14.73 -11.20
N PRO A 38 11.78 -15.17 -12.20
CA PRO A 38 11.26 -15.55 -13.51
C PRO A 38 10.21 -16.66 -13.41
N GLY A 39 9.12 -16.53 -14.19
CA GLY A 39 8.06 -17.55 -14.27
C GLY A 39 6.71 -17.14 -13.71
N ALA A 40 6.57 -15.92 -13.18
CA ALA A 40 5.25 -15.37 -12.88
C ALA A 40 4.55 -14.86 -14.17
N ASP A 41 3.22 -14.96 -14.18
CA ASP A 41 2.38 -14.43 -15.25
C ASP A 41 2.09 -12.93 -15.07
N ILE A 42 2.10 -12.51 -13.80
CA ILE A 42 1.85 -11.11 -13.39
C ILE A 42 2.90 -10.68 -12.38
N TYR A 43 3.48 -9.51 -12.57
CA TYR A 43 4.35 -8.85 -11.61
C TYR A 43 3.69 -7.57 -11.10
N VAL A 44 3.46 -7.46 -9.81
CA VAL A 44 2.91 -6.25 -9.16
C VAL A 44 4.03 -5.57 -8.39
N ILE A 45 4.37 -4.34 -8.75
CA ILE A 45 5.40 -3.55 -8.10
C ILE A 45 4.76 -2.34 -7.40
N ASN A 46 4.74 -2.37 -6.07
CA ASN A 46 4.33 -1.22 -5.26
C ASN A 46 5.52 -0.26 -5.12
N THR A 47 5.48 0.81 -5.86
CA THR A 47 6.60 1.73 -6.12
C THR A 47 6.70 2.84 -5.08
N CYS A 48 7.89 3.40 -4.94
CA CYS A 48 8.17 4.53 -4.07
C CYS A 48 8.95 5.62 -4.82
N THR A 49 8.75 6.89 -4.42
CA THR A 49 9.42 8.05 -5.01
C THR A 49 9.83 9.11 -3.97
N VAL A 50 9.74 8.78 -2.67
CA VAL A 50 10.05 9.73 -1.58
C VAL A 50 11.52 10.17 -1.59
N THR A 51 12.42 9.37 -2.17
CA THR A 51 13.83 9.71 -2.38
C THR A 51 14.24 9.39 -3.81
N ASN A 52 15.28 10.09 -4.30
CA ASN A 52 15.87 9.81 -5.62
C ASN A 52 16.31 8.34 -5.78
N ILE A 53 16.76 7.72 -4.68
CA ILE A 53 17.17 6.31 -4.67
C ILE A 53 15.95 5.40 -4.82
N ALA A 54 14.86 5.68 -4.11
CA ALA A 54 13.62 4.92 -4.21
C ALA A 54 13.01 5.04 -5.61
N ASP A 55 13.00 6.24 -6.18
CA ASP A 55 12.57 6.52 -7.53
C ASP A 55 13.36 5.69 -8.56
N ARG A 56 14.70 5.70 -8.47
CA ARG A 56 15.56 4.89 -9.34
C ARG A 56 15.31 3.40 -9.19
N LYS A 57 15.15 2.91 -7.94
CA LYS A 57 14.85 1.49 -7.68
C LYS A 57 13.49 1.09 -8.25
N SER A 58 12.48 1.96 -8.16
CA SER A 58 11.16 1.70 -8.75
C SER A 58 11.28 1.45 -10.26
N ARG A 59 11.96 2.32 -10.99
CA ARG A 59 12.20 2.13 -12.42
C ARG A 59 12.98 0.84 -12.72
N GLN A 60 14.03 0.57 -11.96
CA GLN A 60 14.84 -0.65 -12.13
C GLN A 60 14.01 -1.93 -11.95
N MET A 61 13.09 -1.95 -10.97
CA MET A 61 12.26 -3.12 -10.71
C MET A 61 11.22 -3.33 -11.82
N LEU A 62 10.63 -2.26 -12.36
CA LEU A 62 9.73 -2.35 -13.52
C LEU A 62 10.46 -2.95 -14.73
N HIS A 63 11.66 -2.46 -15.04
CA HIS A 63 12.50 -3.02 -16.11
C HIS A 63 12.90 -4.47 -15.84
N LYS A 64 13.25 -4.80 -14.58
CA LYS A 64 13.61 -6.17 -14.19
C LYS A 64 12.44 -7.14 -14.41
N ALA A 65 11.23 -6.78 -13.99
CA ALA A 65 10.05 -7.62 -14.18
C ALA A 65 9.85 -7.98 -15.66
N LYS A 66 9.94 -7.01 -16.55
CA LYS A 66 9.82 -7.22 -17.99
C LYS A 66 10.94 -8.08 -18.59
N LYS A 67 12.16 -7.99 -18.05
CA LYS A 67 13.27 -8.86 -18.48
C LYS A 67 13.10 -10.31 -18.01
N MET A 68 12.50 -10.52 -16.85
CA MET A 68 12.26 -11.86 -16.29
C MET A 68 11.22 -12.65 -17.09
N ASN A 69 10.16 -11.99 -17.53
CA ASN A 69 9.16 -12.56 -18.42
C ASN A 69 8.59 -11.45 -19.34
N PRO A 70 9.00 -11.40 -20.62
CA PRO A 70 8.52 -10.40 -21.58
C PRO A 70 7.00 -10.47 -21.83
N ASP A 71 6.40 -11.65 -21.67
CA ASP A 71 4.97 -11.88 -21.90
C ASP A 71 4.12 -11.59 -20.66
N ALA A 72 4.74 -11.44 -19.49
CA ALA A 72 4.02 -11.15 -18.25
C ALA A 72 3.34 -9.78 -18.26
N ILE A 73 2.20 -9.72 -17.57
CA ILE A 73 1.56 -8.45 -17.22
C ILE A 73 2.39 -7.79 -16.12
N VAL A 74 2.78 -6.53 -16.31
CA VAL A 74 3.46 -5.74 -15.27
C VAL A 74 2.54 -4.63 -14.79
N VAL A 75 2.22 -4.68 -13.51
CA VAL A 75 1.39 -3.70 -12.79
C VAL A 75 2.29 -2.83 -11.94
N ALA A 76 2.24 -1.53 -12.16
CA ALA A 76 2.90 -0.54 -11.32
C ALA A 76 1.85 0.18 -10.46
N ALA A 77 2.06 0.21 -9.16
CA ALA A 77 1.22 0.92 -8.18
C ALA A 77 2.09 1.80 -7.28
N GLY A 78 1.47 2.64 -6.45
CA GLY A 78 2.14 3.42 -5.41
C GLY A 78 2.68 4.78 -5.85
N CYS A 79 3.51 5.37 -4.99
CA CYS A 79 3.87 6.78 -5.05
C CYS A 79 4.57 7.22 -6.35
N TYR A 80 5.41 6.38 -6.95
CA TYR A 80 6.10 6.75 -8.19
C TYR A 80 5.13 6.93 -9.36
N VAL A 81 4.17 6.02 -9.48
CA VAL A 81 3.14 6.08 -10.54
C VAL A 81 2.29 7.33 -10.38
N GLN A 82 1.87 7.62 -9.16
CA GLN A 82 1.05 8.78 -8.85
C GLN A 82 1.79 10.11 -9.07
N ALA A 83 3.09 10.17 -8.74
CA ALA A 83 3.89 11.37 -8.89
C ALA A 83 4.29 11.67 -10.33
N ASP A 84 4.51 10.65 -11.16
CA ASP A 84 4.92 10.79 -12.57
C ASP A 84 4.36 9.65 -13.42
N THR A 85 3.06 9.69 -13.62
CA THR A 85 2.30 8.70 -14.41
C THR A 85 2.87 8.56 -15.83
N LYS A 86 3.25 9.68 -16.46
CA LYS A 86 3.80 9.67 -17.84
C LYS A 86 5.09 8.88 -17.95
N LYS A 87 6.02 9.04 -16.97
CA LYS A 87 7.25 8.25 -16.95
C LYS A 87 7.03 6.78 -16.67
N ALA A 88 6.10 6.47 -15.74
CA ALA A 88 5.73 5.08 -15.46
C ALA A 88 5.14 4.42 -16.71
N GLU A 89 4.25 5.12 -17.41
CA GLU A 89 3.68 4.67 -18.68
C GLU A 89 4.75 4.44 -19.75
N ALA A 90 5.66 5.36 -19.95
CA ALA A 90 6.73 5.25 -20.95
C ALA A 90 7.63 4.02 -20.69
N ILE A 91 7.93 3.70 -19.43
CA ILE A 91 8.67 2.50 -19.06
C ILE A 91 7.89 1.24 -19.48
N LEU A 92 6.60 1.21 -19.21
CA LEU A 92 5.74 0.07 -19.54
C LEU A 92 5.47 -0.03 -21.05
N GLU A 93 5.43 1.06 -21.79
CA GLU A 93 5.25 1.13 -23.26
C GLU A 93 6.42 0.53 -24.05
N ASN A 94 7.64 0.82 -23.64
CA ASN A 94 8.83 0.31 -24.32
C ASN A 94 8.97 -1.22 -24.36
N TYR A 95 8.11 -1.94 -23.62
CA TYR A 95 8.14 -3.41 -23.49
C TYR A 95 6.92 -4.11 -24.11
N ARG A 96 6.14 -3.41 -24.95
CA ARG A 96 4.92 -4.01 -25.50
C ARG A 96 5.08 -4.75 -26.78
N SER A 97 4.60 -5.97 -26.75
CA SER A 97 4.06 -6.66 -27.89
C SER A 97 2.60 -7.06 -27.56
N GLY A 98 1.65 -6.30 -28.13
CA GLY A 98 0.26 -6.79 -28.28
C GLY A 98 -0.70 -6.78 -27.09
N GLN A 99 -0.32 -6.36 -25.88
CA GLN A 99 -1.23 -6.31 -24.75
C GLN A 99 -1.95 -4.95 -24.62
N GLN A 100 -3.24 -4.98 -24.28
CA GLN A 100 -4.06 -3.80 -24.12
C GLN A 100 -3.62 -2.99 -22.88
N LYS A 101 -3.44 -1.68 -23.06
CA LYS A 101 -3.07 -0.76 -21.98
C LYS A 101 -4.30 -0.34 -21.19
N THR A 102 -4.23 -0.45 -19.88
CA THR A 102 -5.17 0.26 -19.01
C THR A 102 -4.34 1.07 -18.01
N THR A 103 -4.45 2.39 -18.08
CA THR A 103 -3.91 3.30 -17.08
C THR A 103 -5.11 3.86 -16.32
N GLU A 104 -5.25 3.46 -15.07
CA GLU A 104 -6.20 4.07 -14.15
C GLU A 104 -5.39 4.89 -13.15
N CYS A 105 -5.36 6.19 -13.34
CA CYS A 105 -4.74 7.12 -12.41
C CYS A 105 -5.81 8.07 -11.89
N VAL A 106 -6.22 7.86 -10.65
CA VAL A 106 -7.15 8.73 -9.95
C VAL A 106 -6.38 9.98 -9.48
N ASP A 107 -6.96 11.17 -9.65
CA ASP A 107 -6.37 12.38 -9.05
C ASP A 107 -6.48 12.32 -7.52
N ILE A 108 -5.40 11.90 -6.90
CA ILE A 108 -5.31 11.68 -5.47
C ILE A 108 -5.55 12.96 -4.64
N ASN A 109 -5.37 14.14 -5.24
CA ASN A 109 -5.62 15.41 -4.56
C ASN A 109 -7.11 15.70 -4.36
N HIS A 110 -7.97 15.10 -5.16
CA HIS A 110 -9.43 15.23 -5.08
C HIS A 110 -10.09 14.03 -4.39
N THR A 111 -9.34 12.97 -4.07
CA THR A 111 -9.85 11.81 -3.35
C THR A 111 -10.02 12.15 -1.87
N LYS A 112 -11.26 12.02 -1.37
CA LYS A 112 -11.62 12.29 0.04
C LYS A 112 -11.77 11.02 0.86
N GLU A 113 -12.12 9.92 0.22
CA GLU A 113 -12.35 8.65 0.88
C GLU A 113 -11.03 7.93 1.18
N TYR A 114 -10.98 7.25 2.31
CA TYR A 114 -9.90 6.35 2.63
C TYR A 114 -10.04 5.05 1.82
N GLU A 115 -8.93 4.52 1.33
CA GLU A 115 -8.93 3.25 0.58
C GLU A 115 -9.36 2.08 1.46
N LYS A 116 -10.32 1.28 0.98
CA LYS A 116 -10.78 0.07 1.66
C LYS A 116 -9.81 -1.11 1.45
N LEU A 117 -8.59 -0.95 1.92
CA LEU A 117 -7.62 -2.03 2.01
C LEU A 117 -7.64 -2.60 3.43
N GLU A 118 -7.64 -3.92 3.57
CA GLU A 118 -7.63 -4.64 4.83
C GLU A 118 -6.74 -5.87 4.75
N ILE A 119 -6.19 -6.27 5.88
CA ILE A 119 -5.46 -7.53 6.03
C ILE A 119 -6.12 -8.37 7.14
N ASP A 120 -6.25 -9.66 6.91
CA ASP A 120 -6.84 -10.59 7.88
C ASP A 120 -5.76 -11.39 8.62
N ARG A 121 -4.56 -11.43 8.10
CA ARG A 121 -3.38 -12.11 8.68
C ARG A 121 -2.11 -11.34 8.33
N THR A 122 -1.02 -11.68 8.96
CA THR A 122 0.32 -11.18 8.61
C THR A 122 1.27 -12.33 8.30
N GLU A 123 2.17 -12.13 7.34
CA GLU A 123 3.24 -13.07 7.03
C GLU A 123 4.31 -13.12 8.14
N GLU A 124 4.54 -12.00 8.83
CA GLU A 124 5.36 -11.93 10.05
C GLU A 124 4.53 -12.39 11.25
N HIS A 125 4.40 -13.67 11.50
CA HIS A 125 3.53 -14.35 12.47
C HIS A 125 3.16 -13.62 13.77
N THR A 126 3.90 -12.63 14.23
CA THR A 126 3.67 -11.93 15.51
C THR A 126 3.45 -10.44 15.38
N ARG A 127 3.75 -9.81 14.23
CA ARG A 127 3.68 -8.36 14.03
C ARG A 127 3.01 -8.01 12.71
N ALA A 128 2.02 -7.10 12.76
CA ALA A 128 1.37 -6.54 11.57
C ALA A 128 1.61 -5.03 11.46
N TYR A 129 1.87 -4.55 10.26
CA TYR A 129 1.72 -3.13 9.95
C TYR A 129 0.27 -2.84 9.65
N LEU A 130 -0.26 -1.74 10.17
CA LEU A 130 -1.64 -1.33 9.99
C LEU A 130 -1.68 0.12 9.53
N LYS A 131 -2.01 0.33 8.26
CA LYS A 131 -2.17 1.68 7.70
C LYS A 131 -3.47 2.27 8.20
N VAL A 132 -3.38 3.28 9.07
CA VAL A 132 -4.55 3.97 9.65
C VAL A 132 -4.74 5.38 9.12
N GLN A 133 -3.70 5.95 8.47
CA GLN A 133 -3.73 7.31 7.95
C GLN A 133 -2.93 7.39 6.66
N ASP A 134 -3.38 8.20 5.69
CA ASP A 134 -2.70 8.47 4.44
C ASP A 134 -2.78 9.97 4.09
N GLY A 135 -1.89 10.40 3.18
CA GLY A 135 -1.80 11.77 2.74
C GLY A 135 -1.26 12.74 3.79
N CYS A 136 -0.97 13.98 3.36
CA CYS A 136 -0.41 15.01 4.23
C CYS A 136 -0.74 16.41 3.72
N ASN A 137 -1.14 17.32 4.63
CA ASN A 137 -1.49 18.71 4.30
C ASN A 137 -0.39 19.71 4.72
N GLN A 138 0.82 19.24 5.09
CA GLN A 138 1.89 20.15 5.57
C GLN A 138 2.56 20.94 4.44
N PHE A 139 2.60 20.41 3.22
CA PHE A 139 3.22 21.05 2.05
C PHE A 139 4.61 21.62 2.30
N CYS A 140 5.45 20.90 3.06
CA CYS A 140 6.85 21.29 3.26
C CYS A 140 7.55 21.48 1.90
N THR A 141 8.36 22.51 1.77
CA THR A 141 8.92 22.99 0.49
C THR A 141 9.67 21.95 -0.36
N TYR A 142 10.25 20.95 0.28
CA TYR A 142 11.02 19.87 -0.36
C TYR A 142 10.26 18.53 -0.44
N CYS A 143 9.02 18.49 0.05
CA CYS A 143 8.29 17.23 0.22
C CYS A 143 7.29 17.00 -0.91
N MET A 144 7.42 15.87 -1.59
CA MET A 144 6.49 15.50 -2.65
C MET A 144 5.28 14.65 -2.17
N ILE A 145 5.24 14.28 -0.90
CA ILE A 145 4.19 13.42 -0.35
C ILE A 145 2.77 13.96 -0.62
N PRO A 146 2.47 15.26 -0.42
CA PRO A 146 1.13 15.77 -0.71
C PRO A 146 0.67 15.56 -2.16
N TYR A 147 1.62 15.48 -3.09
CA TYR A 147 1.36 15.26 -4.52
C TYR A 147 1.26 13.77 -4.87
N ALA A 148 1.99 12.92 -4.15
CA ALA A 148 2.03 11.47 -4.39
C ALA A 148 0.97 10.70 -3.57
N ARG A 149 0.56 11.23 -2.42
CA ARG A 149 -0.38 10.60 -1.49
C ARG A 149 -1.65 11.42 -1.25
N GLY A 150 -1.71 12.64 -1.76
CA GLY A 150 -2.85 13.54 -1.64
C GLY A 150 -3.06 14.10 -0.24
N ARG A 151 -4.30 14.51 0.03
CA ARG A 151 -4.73 15.12 1.28
C ARG A 151 -4.86 14.09 2.39
N ILE A 152 -4.93 14.58 3.65
CA ILE A 152 -5.15 13.74 4.82
C ILE A 152 -6.44 12.93 4.63
N ARG A 153 -6.33 11.63 4.88
CA ARG A 153 -7.43 10.68 4.97
C ARG A 153 -7.10 9.69 6.08
N SER A 154 -8.08 9.37 6.90
CA SER A 154 -7.90 8.43 8.01
C SER A 154 -8.92 7.30 7.93
N LYS A 155 -8.48 6.10 8.27
CA LYS A 155 -9.36 4.95 8.44
C LYS A 155 -10.22 5.18 9.68
N LYS A 156 -11.49 4.81 9.66
CA LYS A 156 -12.37 4.96 10.81
C LYS A 156 -11.90 4.08 11.97
N THR A 157 -12.04 4.54 13.18
CA THR A 157 -11.62 3.79 14.38
C THR A 157 -12.29 2.43 14.45
N GLU A 158 -13.58 2.32 14.10
CA GLU A 158 -14.32 1.05 14.08
C GLU A 158 -13.74 0.04 13.09
N ASP A 159 -13.34 0.50 11.88
CA ASP A 159 -12.72 -0.35 10.85
C ASP A 159 -11.33 -0.82 11.30
N VAL A 160 -10.54 0.08 11.93
CA VAL A 160 -9.23 -0.28 12.49
C VAL A 160 -9.37 -1.35 13.57
N VAL A 161 -10.29 -1.16 14.52
CA VAL A 161 -10.54 -2.13 15.58
C VAL A 161 -11.02 -3.47 15.01
N GLY A 162 -11.89 -3.45 14.01
CA GLY A 162 -12.34 -4.65 13.31
C GLY A 162 -11.17 -5.43 12.69
N GLU A 163 -10.25 -4.73 12.02
CA GLU A 163 -9.07 -5.35 11.41
C GLU A 163 -8.09 -5.88 12.46
N VAL A 164 -7.85 -5.13 13.55
CA VAL A 164 -7.01 -5.58 14.66
C VAL A 164 -7.57 -6.84 15.32
N LYS A 165 -8.89 -6.96 15.48
CA LYS A 165 -9.53 -8.19 16.01
C LYS A 165 -9.29 -9.40 15.09
N ARG A 166 -9.36 -9.23 13.77
CA ARG A 166 -9.06 -10.32 12.82
C ARG A 166 -7.59 -10.73 12.90
N LEU A 167 -6.69 -9.77 12.98
CA LEU A 167 -5.25 -10.00 13.15
C LEU A 167 -4.94 -10.73 14.47
N ALA A 168 -5.55 -10.32 15.58
CA ALA A 168 -5.42 -11.02 16.88
C ALA A 168 -5.93 -12.46 16.79
N ALA A 169 -7.08 -12.69 16.15
CA ALA A 169 -7.63 -14.03 15.93
C ALA A 169 -6.72 -14.91 15.05
N SER A 170 -5.91 -14.32 14.17
CA SER A 170 -4.89 -15.03 13.36
C SER A 170 -3.57 -15.29 14.10
N GLY A 171 -3.44 -14.84 15.39
CA GLY A 171 -2.25 -15.03 16.24
C GLY A 171 -1.27 -13.84 16.23
N CYS A 172 -1.62 -12.70 15.64
CA CYS A 172 -0.83 -11.49 15.72
C CYS A 172 -0.88 -10.89 17.12
N GLN A 173 0.29 -10.61 17.72
CA GLN A 173 0.40 -10.07 19.08
C GLN A 173 0.87 -8.61 19.11
N GLU A 174 1.41 -8.11 18.02
CA GLU A 174 1.93 -6.73 17.92
C GLU A 174 1.38 -6.04 16.68
N VAL A 175 0.76 -4.87 16.85
CA VAL A 175 0.37 -4.01 15.75
C VAL A 175 1.19 -2.73 15.72
N VAL A 176 1.62 -2.35 14.51
CA VAL A 176 2.32 -1.09 14.27
C VAL A 176 1.39 -0.16 13.50
N LEU A 177 0.77 0.78 14.20
CA LEU A 177 -0.05 1.81 13.58
C LEU A 177 0.86 2.66 12.67
N THR A 178 0.56 2.69 11.39
CA THR A 178 1.38 3.40 10.41
C THR A 178 0.57 4.37 9.58
N GLY A 179 1.23 5.42 9.12
CA GLY A 179 0.65 6.45 8.29
C GLY A 179 1.72 7.38 7.77
N ILE A 180 1.33 8.28 6.92
CA ILE A 180 2.22 9.32 6.38
C ILE A 180 2.49 10.40 7.44
N HIS A 181 1.46 10.79 8.18
CA HIS A 181 1.54 11.78 9.25
C HIS A 181 0.53 11.45 10.36
N LEU A 182 0.84 10.46 11.21
CA LEU A 182 -0.05 9.90 12.22
C LEU A 182 -0.69 10.95 13.14
N SER A 183 0.03 12.00 13.50
CA SER A 183 -0.51 13.12 14.31
C SER A 183 -1.63 13.90 13.63
N SER A 184 -1.91 13.62 12.35
CA SER A 184 -3.04 14.17 11.61
C SER A 184 -4.23 13.21 11.51
N TYR A 185 -4.18 12.06 12.17
CA TYR A 185 -5.30 11.12 12.19
C TYR A 185 -6.57 11.80 12.71
N GLY A 186 -7.67 11.65 11.98
CA GLY A 186 -9.00 12.20 12.29
C GLY A 186 -9.19 13.71 12.04
N LYS A 187 -8.12 14.46 11.71
CA LYS A 187 -8.23 15.92 11.54
C LYS A 187 -9.09 16.38 10.35
N GLU A 188 -9.30 15.54 9.39
CA GLU A 188 -10.19 15.81 8.25
C GLU A 188 -11.69 15.64 8.61
N ARG A 189 -12.00 15.06 9.78
CA ARG A 189 -13.35 14.81 10.31
C ARG A 189 -13.49 15.33 11.73
N PRO A 190 -13.33 16.63 11.98
CA PRO A 190 -13.33 17.19 13.33
C PRO A 190 -14.65 16.95 14.09
N GLU A 191 -15.75 16.81 13.37
CA GLU A 191 -17.09 16.51 13.90
C GLU A 191 -17.19 15.12 14.54
N GLU A 192 -16.39 14.15 14.08
CA GLU A 192 -16.38 12.78 14.62
C GLU A 192 -15.57 12.68 15.92
N GLN A 193 -14.82 13.72 16.29
CA GLN A 193 -13.96 13.79 17.48
C GLN A 193 -12.93 12.65 17.56
N GLU A 194 -12.68 11.97 16.45
CA GLU A 194 -11.64 10.95 16.34
C GLU A 194 -10.25 11.60 16.31
N ASN A 195 -9.31 11.00 17.01
CA ASN A 195 -7.90 11.39 16.98
C ASN A 195 -7.01 10.19 17.30
N LEU A 196 -5.70 10.38 17.17
CA LEU A 196 -4.75 9.27 17.38
C LEU A 196 -4.84 8.68 18.80
N LEU A 197 -5.14 9.48 19.83
CA LEU A 197 -5.28 8.99 21.20
C LEU A 197 -6.50 8.09 21.34
N THR A 198 -7.66 8.54 20.85
CA THR A 198 -8.89 7.73 20.88
C THR A 198 -8.73 6.43 20.09
N LEU A 199 -8.02 6.46 18.97
CA LEU A 199 -7.68 5.27 18.21
C LEU A 199 -6.82 4.29 19.01
N ILE A 200 -5.73 4.80 19.64
CA ILE A 200 -4.83 3.95 20.44
C ILE A 200 -5.60 3.32 21.62
N GLN A 201 -6.45 4.09 22.28
CA GLN A 201 -7.29 3.58 23.37
C GLN A 201 -8.21 2.47 22.88
N ALA A 202 -8.89 2.65 21.76
CA ALA A 202 -9.78 1.64 21.19
C ALA A 202 -9.03 0.36 20.76
N VAL A 203 -7.83 0.48 20.20
CA VAL A 203 -6.99 -0.67 19.84
C VAL A 203 -6.43 -1.37 21.08
N HIS A 204 -6.16 -0.63 22.17
CA HIS A 204 -5.67 -1.20 23.42
C HIS A 204 -6.67 -2.15 24.09
N GLU A 205 -7.95 -1.93 23.88
CA GLU A 205 -9.04 -2.79 24.42
C GLU A 205 -9.24 -4.10 23.63
N VAL A 206 -8.45 -4.33 22.56
CA VAL A 206 -8.57 -5.56 21.77
C VAL A 206 -7.77 -6.68 22.42
N ASP A 207 -8.47 -7.73 22.85
CA ASP A 207 -7.85 -8.93 23.42
C ASP A 207 -6.90 -9.61 22.40
N GLY A 208 -5.77 -10.11 22.91
CA GLY A 208 -4.77 -10.82 22.11
C GLY A 208 -3.67 -9.94 21.54
N ILE A 209 -3.82 -8.61 21.59
CA ILE A 209 -2.74 -7.66 21.22
C ILE A 209 -1.97 -7.27 22.48
N GLU A 210 -0.70 -7.65 22.52
CA GLU A 210 0.20 -7.38 23.65
C GLU A 210 0.98 -6.06 23.48
N ARG A 211 1.11 -5.57 22.23
CA ARG A 211 1.91 -4.39 21.94
C ARG A 211 1.35 -3.56 20.78
N ILE A 212 1.28 -2.26 21.01
CA ILE A 212 0.98 -1.24 20.01
C ILE A 212 2.22 -0.36 19.81
N ARG A 213 2.57 -0.07 18.57
CA ARG A 213 3.64 0.86 18.20
C ARG A 213 3.14 1.92 17.23
#